data_9ed023bf2b6a90a66962b2175cb9e891
#
_entry.id   9ed023bf2b6a90a66962b2175cb9e891
#
_cell.length_a   1.000
_cell.length_b   1.000
_cell.length_c   1.000
_cell.angle_alpha   90.00
_cell.angle_beta   90.00
_cell.angle_gamma   90.00
#
_symmetry.space_group_name_H-M   'P 1'
#
loop_
_entity.id
_entity.type
_entity.pdbx_description
1 polymer ?
#
loop_
_entity_poly.entity_id
_entity_poly.type
_entity_poly.pdbx_seq_one_letter_code
_entity_poly.pdbx_strand_id
1 'polypeptide(L)'
;MVFKNKIKHTLQQWIYEGKEFTEDMIPEGAVGFIYEMSTVLDGKHVKYIGKKNFYSNVKTKLGKKSLPTDKRMKTYKRVKKYTYQNYFSSSEILKKAKKDGYPIKRVILCICHSKIQLSYMEVRQQFLCDVLVHDQYLNGNILGKFYRGKI
;
A
#
# COMPACT_ATOMS: atom_id res chain seq x y z
N MET A 1 -14.25 7.25 -26.27
CA MET A 1 -13.34 6.15 -25.84
C MET A 1 -12.12 6.68 -25.09
N VAL A 2 -11.43 7.70 -25.58
CA VAL A 2 -10.22 8.26 -24.94
C VAL A 2 -10.51 8.84 -23.55
N PHE A 3 -11.66 9.47 -23.35
CA PHE A 3 -12.05 10.04 -22.06
C PHE A 3 -12.33 9.00 -20.96
N LYS A 4 -12.95 7.86 -21.30
CA LYS A 4 -13.21 6.79 -20.34
C LYS A 4 -11.92 6.14 -19.83
N ASN A 5 -10.91 6.02 -20.68
CA ASN A 5 -9.63 5.46 -20.29
C ASN A 5 -8.80 6.43 -19.42
N LYS A 6 -8.86 7.74 -19.70
CA LYS A 6 -8.21 8.76 -18.86
C LYS A 6 -8.82 8.82 -17.46
N ILE A 7 -10.15 8.78 -17.36
CA ILE A 7 -10.86 8.80 -16.08
C ILE A 7 -10.53 7.54 -15.26
N LYS A 8 -10.52 6.35 -15.88
CA LYS A 8 -10.12 5.11 -15.21
C LYS A 8 -8.67 5.15 -14.70
N HIS A 9 -7.76 5.70 -15.49
CA HIS A 9 -6.36 5.82 -15.11
C HIS A 9 -6.20 6.79 -13.93
N THR A 10 -6.87 7.94 -13.97
CA THR A 10 -6.82 8.96 -12.91
C THR A 10 -7.41 8.45 -11.59
N LEU A 11 -8.53 7.70 -11.63
CA LEU A 11 -9.15 7.10 -10.45
C LEU A 11 -8.34 5.99 -9.80
N GLN A 12 -7.35 5.42 -10.50
CA GLN A 12 -6.51 4.34 -9.98
C GLN A 12 -5.16 4.82 -9.47
N GLN A 13 -4.79 6.08 -9.68
CA GLN A 13 -3.58 6.66 -9.14
C GLN A 13 -3.67 6.86 -7.63
N TRP A 14 -2.52 6.85 -6.96
CA TRP A 14 -2.44 7.25 -5.57
C TRP A 14 -2.72 8.74 -5.44
N ILE A 15 -3.53 9.11 -4.45
CA ILE A 15 -3.88 10.49 -4.15
C ILE A 15 -3.34 10.83 -2.76
N TYR A 16 -2.66 11.96 -2.64
CA TYR A 16 -2.19 12.51 -1.38
C TYR A 16 -2.53 13.99 -1.29
N GLU A 17 -3.18 14.38 -0.20
CA GLU A 17 -3.62 15.78 0.02
C GLU A 17 -4.43 16.34 -1.17
N GLY A 18 -5.29 15.51 -1.76
CA GLY A 18 -6.15 15.88 -2.87
C GLY A 18 -5.49 15.94 -4.24
N LYS A 19 -4.21 15.56 -4.35
CA LYS A 19 -3.44 15.59 -5.59
C LYS A 19 -2.93 14.21 -5.96
N GLU A 20 -2.74 13.97 -7.27
CA GLU A 20 -2.07 12.77 -7.74
C GLU A 20 -0.65 12.69 -7.15
N PHE A 21 -0.34 11.56 -6.54
CA PHE A 21 0.95 11.31 -5.90
C PHE A 21 1.91 10.62 -6.88
N THR A 22 3.08 11.19 -7.04
CA THR A 22 4.13 10.67 -7.92
C THR A 22 5.40 10.36 -7.14
N GLU A 23 6.28 9.56 -7.72
CA GLU A 23 7.49 9.07 -7.05
C GLU A 23 8.42 10.20 -6.58
N ASP A 24 8.50 11.29 -7.35
CA ASP A 24 9.29 12.48 -6.99
C ASP A 24 8.75 13.22 -5.77
N MET A 25 7.52 12.95 -5.36
CA MET A 25 6.89 13.53 -4.17
C MET A 25 7.22 12.75 -2.88
N ILE A 26 7.88 11.61 -2.98
CA ILE A 26 8.28 10.83 -1.80
C ILE A 26 9.33 11.62 -1.00
N PRO A 27 9.04 11.98 0.27
CA PRO A 27 10.00 12.70 1.09
C PRO A 27 11.27 11.88 1.34
N GLU A 28 12.39 12.57 1.46
CA GLU A 28 13.65 11.92 1.84
C GLU A 28 13.49 11.20 3.18
N GLY A 29 13.98 9.96 3.25
CA GLY A 29 13.89 9.12 4.44
C GLY A 29 12.52 8.49 4.68
N ALA A 30 11.52 8.74 3.85
CA ALA A 30 10.22 8.10 3.97
C ALA A 30 10.33 6.61 3.63
N VAL A 31 9.72 5.76 4.47
CA VAL A 31 9.76 4.30 4.29
C VAL A 31 8.45 3.71 3.79
N GLY A 32 7.33 4.37 4.08
CA GLY A 32 6.02 3.89 3.69
C GLY A 32 4.90 4.84 4.07
N PHE A 33 3.69 4.38 3.93
CA PHE A 33 2.50 5.19 4.16
C PHE A 33 1.32 4.35 4.64
N ILE A 34 0.39 5.03 5.29
CA ILE A 34 -0.92 4.49 5.64
C ILE A 34 -1.89 4.89 4.53
N TYR A 35 -2.70 3.95 4.10
CA TYR A 35 -3.64 4.19 3.01
C TYR A 35 -5.07 3.82 3.37
N GLU A 36 -5.98 4.45 2.66
CA GLU A 36 -7.36 4.02 2.54
C GLU A 36 -7.64 3.67 1.08
N MET A 37 -8.06 2.46 0.83
CA MET A 37 -8.58 2.05 -0.46
C MET A 37 -10.08 1.89 -0.38
N SER A 38 -10.78 2.29 -1.42
CA SER A 38 -12.24 2.22 -1.45
C SER A 38 -12.75 1.92 -2.86
N THR A 39 -13.91 1.30 -2.89
CA THR A 39 -14.65 1.06 -4.12
C THR A 39 -16.14 0.98 -3.82
N VAL A 40 -16.96 0.85 -4.84
CA VAL A 40 -18.39 0.61 -4.71
C VAL A 40 -18.70 -0.77 -5.25
N LEU A 41 -19.18 -1.66 -4.37
CA LEU A 41 -19.59 -3.03 -4.70
C LEU A 41 -21.09 -3.17 -4.44
N ASP A 42 -21.87 -3.55 -5.46
CA ASP A 42 -23.33 -3.72 -5.37
C ASP A 42 -24.04 -2.51 -4.73
N GLY A 43 -23.61 -1.29 -5.13
CA GLY A 43 -24.15 -0.04 -4.61
C GLY A 43 -23.67 0.36 -3.21
N LYS A 44 -22.79 -0.42 -2.58
CA LYS A 44 -22.25 -0.14 -1.25
C LYS A 44 -20.81 0.36 -1.33
N HIS A 45 -20.53 1.47 -0.65
CA HIS A 45 -19.15 1.92 -0.43
C HIS A 45 -18.46 1.00 0.56
N VAL A 46 -17.32 0.45 0.15
CA VAL A 46 -16.47 -0.37 0.99
C VAL A 46 -15.06 0.23 1.05
N LYS A 47 -14.43 0.12 2.21
CA LYS A 47 -13.14 0.72 2.51
C LYS A 47 -12.22 -0.28 3.20
N TYR A 48 -10.92 -0.03 3.06
CA TYR A 48 -9.90 -0.79 3.76
C TYR A 48 -8.74 0.14 4.14
N ILE A 49 -8.30 0.06 5.39
CA ILE A 49 -7.15 0.81 5.89
C ILE A 49 -5.99 -0.15 6.13
N GLY A 50 -4.85 0.16 5.54
CA GLY A 50 -3.64 -0.63 5.68
C GLY A 50 -2.39 0.21 5.57
N LYS A 51 -1.26 -0.46 5.55
CA LYS A 51 0.05 0.16 5.33
C LYS A 51 0.75 -0.43 4.12
N LYS A 52 1.64 0.34 3.54
CA LYS A 52 2.48 -0.11 2.42
C LYS A 52 3.85 0.56 2.51
N ASN A 53 4.89 -0.22 2.29
CA ASN A 53 6.23 0.34 2.06
C ASN A 53 6.32 0.95 0.67
N PHE A 54 7.02 2.07 0.54
CA PHE A 54 7.28 2.64 -0.78
C PHE A 54 8.14 1.72 -1.62
N TYR A 55 9.11 1.07 -1.01
CA TYR A 55 10.10 0.24 -1.69
C TYR A 55 10.39 -1.04 -0.92
N SER A 56 10.96 -2.00 -1.62
CA SER A 56 11.58 -3.18 -1.01
C SER A 56 13.07 -3.24 -1.44
N ASN A 57 13.88 -3.87 -0.60
CA ASN A 57 15.26 -4.15 -0.95
C ASN A 57 15.34 -5.49 -1.68
N VAL A 58 15.75 -5.44 -2.93
CA VAL A 58 15.88 -6.61 -3.79
C VAL A 58 17.33 -7.02 -3.90
N LYS A 59 17.61 -8.31 -3.78
CA LYS A 59 18.94 -8.87 -4.01
C LYS A 59 19.24 -8.88 -5.51
N THR A 60 20.34 -8.27 -5.89
CA THR A 60 20.83 -8.27 -7.28
C THR A 60 22.19 -8.94 -7.30
N LYS A 61 22.39 -9.92 -8.19
CA LYS A 61 23.70 -10.57 -8.37
C LYS A 61 24.75 -9.56 -8.77
N LEU A 62 25.91 -9.65 -8.15
CA LEU A 62 27.08 -8.87 -8.57
C LEU A 62 27.57 -9.35 -9.94
N GLY A 63 27.94 -8.41 -10.82
CA GLY A 63 28.57 -8.72 -12.11
C GLY A 63 29.95 -9.36 -11.89
N LYS A 64 30.47 -10.09 -12.90
CA LYS A 64 31.75 -10.80 -12.83
C LYS A 64 32.89 -9.89 -12.37
N LYS A 65 32.90 -8.62 -12.78
CA LYS A 65 33.94 -7.65 -12.40
C LYS A 65 33.85 -7.18 -10.95
N SER A 66 32.69 -7.35 -10.32
CA SER A 66 32.40 -6.90 -8.95
C SER A 66 32.34 -8.05 -7.95
N LEU A 67 32.59 -9.31 -8.39
CA LEU A 67 32.62 -10.46 -7.51
C LEU A 67 33.81 -10.39 -6.57
N PRO A 68 33.62 -10.56 -5.26
CA PRO A 68 34.72 -10.60 -4.32
C PRO A 68 35.56 -11.86 -4.51
N THR A 69 36.91 -11.70 -4.33
CA THR A 69 37.82 -12.83 -4.34
C THR A 69 37.70 -13.74 -3.14
N ASP A 70 37.18 -13.22 -2.02
CA ASP A 70 36.95 -14.00 -0.81
C ASP A 70 35.54 -14.64 -0.87
N LYS A 71 35.51 -15.97 -0.84
CA LYS A 71 34.27 -16.77 -0.88
C LYS A 71 33.30 -16.52 0.28
N ARG A 72 33.78 -15.91 1.38
CA ARG A 72 32.95 -15.56 2.53
C ARG A 72 32.17 -14.27 2.33
N MET A 73 32.53 -13.46 1.34
CA MET A 73 31.86 -12.20 1.05
C MET A 73 30.60 -12.44 0.22
N LYS A 74 29.63 -11.52 0.39
CA LYS A 74 28.35 -11.59 -0.34
C LYS A 74 28.58 -11.42 -1.84
N THR A 75 27.90 -12.26 -2.62
CA THR A 75 27.91 -12.21 -4.11
C THR A 75 26.73 -11.41 -4.68
N TYR A 76 25.97 -10.75 -3.83
CA TYR A 76 24.83 -9.93 -4.20
C TYR A 76 24.88 -8.58 -3.49
N LYS A 77 24.23 -7.59 -4.08
CA LYS A 77 23.96 -6.29 -3.45
C LYS A 77 22.44 -6.13 -3.28
N ARG A 78 22.02 -5.34 -2.30
CA ARG A 78 20.62 -4.94 -2.14
C ARG A 78 20.38 -3.63 -2.86
N VAL A 79 19.34 -3.62 -3.68
CA VAL A 79 18.91 -2.44 -4.44
C VAL A 79 17.47 -2.12 -4.05
N LYS A 80 17.19 -0.84 -3.83
CA LYS A 80 15.83 -0.36 -3.59
C LYS A 80 15.01 -0.49 -4.88
N LYS A 81 13.85 -1.14 -4.76
CA LYS A 81 12.87 -1.21 -5.83
C LYS A 81 11.54 -0.66 -5.33
N TYR A 82 11.05 0.38 -5.96
CA TYR A 82 9.74 0.93 -5.64
C TYR A 82 8.62 -0.01 -6.06
N THR A 83 7.72 -0.34 -5.15
CA THR A 83 6.70 -1.39 -5.33
C THR A 83 5.28 -0.92 -5.06
N TYR A 84 5.11 0.34 -4.64
CA TYR A 84 3.82 0.86 -4.23
C TYR A 84 2.88 1.22 -5.39
N GLN A 85 3.42 1.54 -6.58
CA GLN A 85 2.61 2.08 -7.69
C GLN A 85 1.49 1.13 -8.13
N ASN A 86 1.79 -0.16 -8.21
CA ASN A 86 0.86 -1.19 -8.68
C ASN A 86 0.21 -1.99 -7.54
N TYR A 87 0.32 -1.49 -6.32
CA TYR A 87 -0.24 -2.15 -5.16
C TYR A 87 -1.73 -1.81 -4.98
N PHE A 88 -2.58 -2.84 -4.89
CA PHE A 88 -4.03 -2.72 -4.72
C PHE A 88 -4.51 -3.54 -3.52
N SER A 89 -3.93 -3.28 -2.34
CA SER A 89 -4.34 -3.84 -1.05
C SER A 89 -3.96 -5.30 -0.81
N SER A 90 -3.93 -5.66 0.46
CA SER A 90 -3.87 -7.04 0.94
C SER A 90 -5.27 -7.66 1.12
N SER A 91 -6.34 -6.88 1.00
CA SER A 91 -7.71 -7.38 1.08
C SER A 91 -8.05 -8.20 -0.16
N GLU A 92 -8.47 -9.45 0.06
CA GLU A 92 -8.89 -10.34 -1.03
C GLU A 92 -10.11 -9.81 -1.78
N ILE A 93 -11.01 -9.12 -1.08
CA ILE A 93 -12.21 -8.51 -1.68
C ILE A 93 -11.80 -7.40 -2.65
N LEU A 94 -10.86 -6.52 -2.26
CA LEU A 94 -10.37 -5.45 -3.13
C LEU A 94 -9.54 -5.98 -4.29
N LYS A 95 -8.73 -7.01 -4.08
CA LYS A 95 -7.99 -7.67 -5.15
C LYS A 95 -8.93 -8.25 -6.22
N LYS A 96 -9.99 -8.91 -5.78
CA LYS A 96 -11.01 -9.43 -6.68
C LYS A 96 -11.76 -8.31 -7.40
N ALA A 97 -12.14 -7.25 -6.70
CA ALA A 97 -12.79 -6.10 -7.30
C ALA A 97 -11.92 -5.46 -8.39
N LYS A 98 -10.62 -5.30 -8.14
CA LYS A 98 -9.66 -4.82 -9.14
C LYS A 98 -9.61 -5.73 -10.37
N LYS A 99 -9.54 -7.04 -10.15
CA LYS A 99 -9.52 -8.04 -11.23
C LYS A 99 -10.80 -7.99 -12.06
N ASP A 100 -11.94 -7.79 -11.42
CA ASP A 100 -13.25 -7.71 -12.08
C ASP A 100 -13.51 -6.35 -12.76
N GLY A 101 -12.55 -5.42 -12.72
CA GLY A 101 -12.62 -4.14 -13.40
C GLY A 101 -13.26 -3.02 -12.62
N TYR A 102 -13.54 -3.19 -11.33
CA TYR A 102 -14.03 -2.10 -10.48
C TYR A 102 -12.96 -1.04 -10.25
N PRO A 103 -13.30 0.26 -10.33
CA PRO A 103 -12.36 1.32 -10.02
C PRO A 103 -12.05 1.34 -8.52
N ILE A 104 -10.77 1.34 -8.17
CA ILE A 104 -10.31 1.42 -6.78
C ILE A 104 -9.74 2.81 -6.54
N LYS A 105 -10.29 3.54 -5.59
CA LYS A 105 -9.73 4.80 -5.14
C LYS A 105 -8.66 4.51 -4.10
N ARG A 106 -7.45 5.02 -4.32
CA ARG A 106 -6.30 4.81 -3.44
C ARG A 106 -5.85 6.15 -2.86
N VAL A 107 -5.96 6.30 -1.57
CA VAL A 107 -5.61 7.55 -0.87
C VAL A 107 -4.52 7.28 0.15
N ILE A 108 -3.47 8.08 0.11
CA ILE A 108 -2.43 8.11 1.14
C ILE A 108 -2.92 9.02 2.26
N LEU A 109 -3.03 8.46 3.46
CA LEU A 109 -3.48 9.19 4.65
C LEU A 109 -2.32 9.85 5.39
N CYS A 110 -1.18 9.16 5.46
CA CYS A 110 -0.04 9.58 6.26
C CYS A 110 1.23 8.93 5.73
N ILE A 111 2.29 9.72 5.57
CA ILE A 111 3.62 9.24 5.18
C ILE A 111 4.46 9.03 6.43
N CYS A 112 5.15 7.90 6.52
CA CYS A 112 5.93 7.48 7.68
C CYS A 112 7.40 7.33 7.36
N HIS A 113 8.26 7.64 8.34
CA HIS A 113 9.71 7.70 8.19
C HIS A 113 10.45 6.58 8.94
N SER A 114 9.70 5.66 9.56
CA SER A 114 10.27 4.46 10.17
C SER A 114 9.26 3.31 10.13
N LYS A 115 9.75 2.08 10.24
CA LYS A 115 8.88 0.90 10.28
C LYS A 115 8.01 0.88 11.53
N ILE A 116 8.53 1.36 12.66
CA ILE A 116 7.80 1.45 13.93
C ILE A 116 6.67 2.47 13.79
N GLN A 117 6.97 3.65 13.26
CA GLN A 117 5.96 4.67 12.98
C GLN A 117 4.88 4.16 12.03
N LEU A 118 5.28 3.44 10.99
CA LEU A 118 4.36 2.86 10.01
C LEU A 118 3.36 1.91 10.67
N SER A 119 3.85 1.00 11.52
CA SER A 119 2.99 0.06 12.24
C SER A 119 2.10 0.77 13.27
N TYR A 120 2.65 1.74 14.01
CA TYR A 120 1.89 2.53 14.99
C TYR A 120 0.76 3.31 14.33
N MET A 121 1.06 4.02 13.25
CA MET A 121 0.07 4.85 12.55
C MET A 121 -1.01 4.02 11.86
N GLU A 122 -0.68 2.84 11.36
CA GLU A 122 -1.69 1.92 10.82
C GLU A 122 -2.71 1.53 11.89
N VAL A 123 -2.23 1.05 13.01
CA VAL A 123 -3.08 0.61 14.13
C VAL A 123 -3.90 1.78 14.69
N ARG A 124 -3.26 2.92 14.87
CA ARG A 124 -3.93 4.14 15.32
C ARG A 124 -5.08 4.52 14.40
N GLN A 125 -4.84 4.54 13.10
CA GLN A 125 -5.86 4.90 12.12
C GLN A 125 -7.01 3.89 12.11
N GLN A 126 -6.70 2.61 12.20
CA GLN A 126 -7.71 1.56 12.26
C GLN A 126 -8.61 1.68 13.50
N PHE A 127 -8.04 2.00 14.67
CA PHE A 127 -8.83 2.25 15.87
C PHE A 127 -9.64 3.55 15.80
N LEU A 128 -9.05 4.62 15.30
CA LEU A 128 -9.76 5.90 15.16
C LEU A 128 -10.98 5.81 14.23
N CYS A 129 -10.91 4.96 13.23
CA CYS A 129 -12.01 4.74 12.28
C CYS A 129 -12.95 3.61 12.70
N ASP A 130 -12.69 2.94 13.82
CA ASP A 130 -13.47 1.78 14.27
C ASP A 130 -13.69 0.75 13.15
N VAL A 131 -12.63 0.38 12.45
CA VAL A 131 -12.73 -0.46 11.25
C VAL A 131 -13.33 -1.84 11.50
N LEU A 132 -13.30 -2.34 12.74
CA LEU A 132 -13.90 -3.64 13.11
C LEU A 132 -15.36 -3.53 13.50
N VAL A 133 -15.87 -2.33 13.70
CA VAL A 133 -17.26 -2.07 14.13
C VAL A 133 -18.13 -1.66 12.94
N HIS A 134 -17.62 -0.79 12.09
CA HIS A 134 -18.40 -0.28 10.96
C HIS A 134 -18.33 -1.23 9.76
N ASP A 135 -19.48 -1.62 9.23
CA ASP A 135 -19.63 -2.60 8.15
C ASP A 135 -19.04 -2.12 6.80
N GLN A 136 -18.86 -0.81 6.64
CA GLN A 136 -18.23 -0.26 5.44
C GLN A 136 -16.74 -0.63 5.31
N TYR A 137 -16.08 -1.00 6.40
CA TYR A 137 -14.69 -1.40 6.38
C TYR A 137 -14.54 -2.90 6.17
N LEU A 138 -13.64 -3.27 5.27
CA LEU A 138 -13.33 -4.66 4.94
C LEU A 138 -12.28 -5.28 5.88
N ASN A 139 -11.72 -4.49 6.79
CA ASN A 139 -10.74 -4.95 7.77
C ASN A 139 -11.34 -6.05 8.64
N GLY A 140 -10.68 -7.21 8.71
CA GLY A 140 -11.12 -8.35 9.51
C GLY A 140 -10.53 -8.41 10.91
N ASN A 141 -9.38 -7.78 11.10
CA ASN A 141 -8.68 -7.75 12.40
C ASN A 141 -7.77 -6.54 12.51
N ILE A 142 -7.34 -6.25 13.73
CA ILE A 142 -6.28 -5.31 14.05
C ILE A 142 -5.20 -6.09 14.80
N LEU A 143 -3.96 -6.04 14.32
CA LEU A 143 -2.79 -6.73 14.91
C LEU A 143 -2.90 -8.25 15.05
N GLY A 144 -3.89 -8.89 14.41
CA GLY A 144 -4.17 -10.30 14.68
C GLY A 144 -4.61 -10.60 16.10
N LYS A 145 -5.07 -9.59 16.85
CA LYS A 145 -5.55 -9.71 18.25
C LYS A 145 -7.02 -9.37 18.37
N PHE A 146 -7.46 -8.34 17.68
CA PHE A 146 -8.84 -7.88 17.71
C PHE A 146 -9.52 -8.27 16.41
N TYR A 147 -10.62 -8.97 16.48
CA TYR A 147 -11.31 -9.52 15.31
C TYR A 147 -12.72 -8.98 15.20
N ARG A 148 -13.14 -8.73 13.96
CA ARG A 148 -14.52 -8.34 13.64
C ARG A 148 -15.50 -9.37 14.20
N GLY A 149 -16.59 -8.90 14.81
CA GLY A 149 -17.61 -9.74 15.41
C GLY A 149 -17.28 -10.27 16.81
N LYS A 150 -16.12 -9.90 17.37
CA LYS A 150 -15.71 -10.28 18.74
C LYS A 150 -15.44 -9.09 19.65
N ILE A 151 -15.91 -7.93 19.25
CA ILE A 151 -15.77 -6.68 20.00
C ILE A 151 -17.13 -6.19 20.44
#